data_c924e36ec5afb19ab39c433aeee8b422
#
_entry.id   c924e36ec5afb19ab39c433aeee8b422
#
_cell.length_a   1.000
_cell.length_b   1.000
_cell.length_c   1.000
_cell.angle_alpha   90.00
_cell.angle_beta   90.00
_cell.angle_gamma   90.00
#
_symmetry.space_group_name_H-M   'P 1'
#
loop_
_entity.id
_entity.type
_entity.pdbx_description
1 polymer ?
#
loop_
_entity_poly.entity_id
_entity_poly.type
_entity_poly.pdbx_seq_one_letter_code
_entity_poly.pdbx_strand_id
1 'polypeptide(L)'
;MRTLLISGLALALFGSTSAFAADKVQIGDKGIFPESLTSTADGTLIVGSIGTGQIYKAAAGAATADSWIAAVTDGPTAVLGVYADEANKTLWACYSDLAMFAGAGGKAAVLRSYDLGSGELKTTVPLGEGTFCNDIATTADGTAYAADTAGGQVLKVAPGATTAETFFKDAALASLDGLSFAPDGSLYLNGVSTNKLFRLAIADGKPGTLTELKLSQEIKGPDGMRFGDDGVLYLAENGNAQVDAITFEGDTATIKVVGKDGWDSPTAVTKIGSTLWVVEAKFSKMGGSEDPGSFYAYPVALQ
;
A
#
# COMPACT_ATOMS: atom_id res chain seq x y z
N MET A 1 -9.38 -38.50 63.95
CA MET A 1 -10.01 -37.86 62.77
C MET A 1 -8.89 -37.42 61.83
N ARG A 2 -8.70 -38.12 60.68
CA ARG A 2 -7.71 -37.76 59.65
C ARG A 2 -8.48 -37.15 58.50
N THR A 3 -8.20 -35.86 58.22
CA THR A 3 -8.79 -35.12 57.11
C THR A 3 -7.97 -35.38 55.85
N LEU A 4 -8.58 -36.00 54.83
CA LEU A 4 -7.99 -36.12 53.49
C LEU A 4 -8.20 -34.82 52.74
N LEU A 5 -7.10 -34.23 52.29
CA LEU A 5 -7.08 -33.12 51.29
C LEU A 5 -7.03 -33.76 49.90
N ILE A 6 -8.09 -33.58 49.12
CA ILE A 6 -8.13 -33.93 47.71
C ILE A 6 -7.66 -32.73 46.90
N SER A 7 -6.47 -32.82 46.33
CA SER A 7 -5.96 -31.83 45.37
C SER A 7 -6.54 -32.10 43.98
N GLY A 8 -7.45 -31.24 43.54
CA GLY A 8 -7.98 -31.26 42.18
C GLY A 8 -6.97 -30.66 41.18
N LEU A 9 -6.50 -31.50 40.24
CA LEU A 9 -5.66 -31.08 39.13
C LEU A 9 -6.57 -30.53 38.01
N ALA A 10 -6.56 -29.23 37.82
CA ALA A 10 -7.27 -28.59 36.70
C ALA A 10 -6.44 -28.76 35.40
N LEU A 11 -6.95 -29.61 34.50
CA LEU A 11 -6.38 -29.79 33.18
C LEU A 11 -6.83 -28.61 32.30
N ALA A 12 -5.90 -27.68 31.99
CA ALA A 12 -6.13 -26.61 31.03
C ALA A 12 -6.07 -27.22 29.61
N LEU A 13 -7.23 -27.38 28.98
CA LEU A 13 -7.32 -27.69 27.54
C LEU A 13 -6.90 -26.46 26.75
N PHE A 14 -5.67 -26.46 26.25
CA PHE A 14 -5.26 -25.56 25.17
C PHE A 14 -5.95 -26.03 23.89
N GLY A 15 -7.07 -25.41 23.56
CA GLY A 15 -7.70 -25.57 22.26
C GLY A 15 -6.78 -24.99 21.19
N SER A 16 -6.19 -25.86 20.37
CA SER A 16 -5.53 -25.44 19.13
C SER A 16 -6.60 -24.82 18.23
N THR A 17 -6.67 -23.50 18.15
CA THR A 17 -7.43 -22.82 17.11
C THR A 17 -6.72 -23.12 15.80
N SER A 18 -7.29 -24.00 14.98
CA SER A 18 -6.90 -24.11 13.58
C SER A 18 -7.08 -22.73 12.97
N ALA A 19 -5.98 -22.09 12.59
CA ALA A 19 -6.06 -20.89 11.77
C ALA A 19 -6.69 -21.32 10.44
N PHE A 20 -7.99 -21.04 10.27
CA PHE A 20 -8.59 -21.13 8.95
C PHE A 20 -7.83 -20.14 8.06
N ALA A 21 -7.44 -20.60 6.85
CA ALA A 21 -6.94 -19.70 5.83
C ALA A 21 -7.99 -18.58 5.66
N ALA A 22 -7.56 -17.32 5.69
CA ALA A 22 -8.46 -16.22 5.49
C ALA A 22 -9.07 -16.33 4.08
N ASP A 23 -10.38 -16.15 3.96
CA ASP A 23 -11.05 -16.09 2.67
C ASP A 23 -10.76 -14.74 1.98
N LYS A 24 -10.80 -14.73 0.64
CA LYS A 24 -10.69 -13.48 -0.11
C LYS A 24 -11.84 -12.53 0.24
N VAL A 25 -11.54 -11.24 0.25
CA VAL A 25 -12.52 -10.17 0.54
C VAL A 25 -12.96 -9.53 -0.76
N GLN A 26 -14.26 -9.52 -1.06
CA GLN A 26 -14.79 -8.82 -2.23
C GLN A 26 -14.79 -7.32 -2.01
N ILE A 27 -14.26 -6.56 -2.99
CA ILE A 27 -14.19 -5.10 -2.95
C ILE A 27 -15.20 -4.56 -3.96
N GLY A 28 -16.41 -4.23 -3.47
CA GLY A 28 -17.49 -3.74 -4.35
C GLY A 28 -17.81 -4.67 -5.52
N ASP A 29 -18.63 -4.22 -6.46
CA ASP A 29 -19.11 -5.05 -7.56
C ASP A 29 -18.41 -4.76 -8.89
N LYS A 30 -18.60 -3.58 -9.46
CA LYS A 30 -18.13 -3.26 -10.82
C LYS A 30 -17.39 -1.93 -10.88
N GLY A 31 -16.44 -1.86 -11.81
CA GLY A 31 -15.72 -0.61 -12.11
C GLY A 31 -14.84 -0.09 -10.98
N ILE A 32 -14.48 -0.92 -10.01
CA ILE A 32 -13.69 -0.51 -8.85
C ILE A 32 -12.25 -0.24 -9.27
N PHE A 33 -11.61 -1.17 -9.98
CA PHE A 33 -10.21 -1.08 -10.33
C PHE A 33 -9.38 -0.62 -9.13
N PRO A 34 -9.29 -1.45 -8.06
CA PRO A 34 -8.57 -1.10 -6.87
C PRO A 34 -7.08 -1.01 -7.19
N GLU A 35 -6.43 0.00 -6.67
CA GLU A 35 -5.02 0.23 -6.98
C GLU A 35 -4.15 0.08 -5.75
N SER A 36 -4.60 0.53 -4.58
CA SER A 36 -3.83 0.45 -3.36
C SER A 36 -4.61 -0.22 -2.23
N LEU A 37 -3.86 -0.86 -1.35
CA LEU A 37 -4.36 -1.59 -0.19
C LEU A 37 -3.51 -1.25 1.03
N THR A 38 -4.17 -0.96 2.15
CA THR A 38 -3.54 -0.85 3.46
C THR A 38 -4.37 -1.57 4.52
N SER A 39 -3.80 -1.76 5.70
CA SER A 39 -4.51 -2.42 6.80
C SER A 39 -4.21 -1.75 8.14
N THR A 40 -5.07 -2.02 9.11
CA THR A 40 -4.84 -1.70 10.51
C THR A 40 -4.49 -2.97 11.30
N ALA A 41 -3.88 -2.82 12.47
CA ALA A 41 -3.41 -3.95 13.30
C ALA A 41 -4.55 -4.87 13.76
N ASP A 42 -5.79 -4.37 13.81
CA ASP A 42 -6.97 -5.19 14.13
C ASP A 42 -7.44 -6.08 12.97
N GLY A 43 -6.80 -5.99 11.80
CA GLY A 43 -7.13 -6.78 10.61
C GLY A 43 -8.12 -6.13 9.65
N THR A 44 -8.47 -4.86 9.86
CA THR A 44 -9.28 -4.08 8.91
C THR A 44 -8.48 -3.83 7.63
N LEU A 45 -9.09 -4.03 6.46
CA LEU A 45 -8.54 -3.69 5.15
C LEU A 45 -9.16 -2.39 4.64
N ILE A 46 -8.34 -1.54 4.02
CA ILE A 46 -8.75 -0.27 3.40
C ILE A 46 -8.18 -0.22 1.99
N VAL A 47 -9.02 0.07 1.01
CA VAL A 47 -8.70 -0.05 -0.42
C VAL A 47 -9.08 1.22 -1.15
N GLY A 48 -8.15 1.79 -1.93
CA GLY A 48 -8.39 2.90 -2.85
C GLY A 48 -8.87 2.40 -4.21
N SER A 49 -9.76 3.14 -4.86
CA SER A 49 -10.30 2.81 -6.17
C SER A 49 -10.03 3.91 -7.18
N ILE A 50 -9.35 3.56 -8.27
CA ILE A 50 -9.16 4.49 -9.39
C ILE A 50 -10.41 4.59 -10.26
N GLY A 51 -11.22 3.53 -10.32
CA GLY A 51 -12.40 3.50 -11.17
C GLY A 51 -13.60 4.26 -10.60
N THR A 52 -13.84 4.19 -9.29
CA THR A 52 -14.97 4.87 -8.63
C THR A 52 -14.57 6.13 -7.86
N GLY A 53 -13.29 6.30 -7.57
CA GLY A 53 -12.80 7.41 -6.74
C GLY A 53 -13.20 7.31 -5.26
N GLN A 54 -13.67 6.14 -4.84
CA GLN A 54 -14.07 5.85 -3.46
C GLN A 54 -12.96 5.13 -2.70
N ILE A 55 -13.04 5.17 -1.38
CA ILE A 55 -12.24 4.31 -0.51
C ILE A 55 -13.18 3.32 0.16
N TYR A 56 -12.83 2.05 0.08
CA TYR A 56 -13.57 0.91 0.63
C TYR A 56 -12.92 0.43 1.92
N LYS A 57 -13.73 -0.14 2.82
CA LYS A 57 -13.26 -0.65 4.10
C LYS A 57 -13.94 -1.99 4.42
N ALA A 58 -13.14 -2.97 4.79
CA ALA A 58 -13.60 -4.27 5.28
C ALA A 58 -13.10 -4.46 6.71
N ALA A 59 -14.02 -4.69 7.64
CA ALA A 59 -13.64 -5.07 9.01
C ALA A 59 -12.92 -6.42 9.01
N ALA A 60 -12.14 -6.70 10.05
CA ALA A 60 -11.47 -7.99 10.21
C ALA A 60 -12.44 -9.15 10.06
N GLY A 61 -12.11 -10.10 9.17
CA GLY A 61 -12.95 -11.28 8.89
C GLY A 61 -14.21 -11.01 8.07
N ALA A 62 -14.45 -9.79 7.59
CA ALA A 62 -15.57 -9.51 6.68
C ALA A 62 -15.33 -10.16 5.31
N ALA A 63 -16.38 -10.68 4.68
CA ALA A 63 -16.32 -11.23 3.33
C ALA A 63 -16.36 -10.15 2.24
N THR A 64 -16.82 -8.94 2.58
CA THR A 64 -16.98 -7.82 1.66
C THR A 64 -16.46 -6.53 2.28
N ALA A 65 -15.96 -5.63 1.42
CA ALA A 65 -15.65 -4.26 1.78
C ALA A 65 -16.79 -3.34 1.35
N ASP A 66 -17.20 -2.45 2.25
CA ASP A 66 -18.21 -1.44 1.99
C ASP A 66 -17.57 -0.12 1.55
N SER A 67 -18.28 0.68 0.75
CA SER A 67 -17.90 2.06 0.46
C SER A 67 -17.87 2.87 1.76
N TRP A 68 -16.71 3.40 2.11
CA TRP A 68 -16.50 4.11 3.38
C TRP A 68 -16.32 5.61 3.19
N ILE A 69 -15.46 6.01 2.26
CA ILE A 69 -15.27 7.41 1.90
C ILE A 69 -15.76 7.60 0.47
N ALA A 70 -16.74 8.49 0.30
CA ALA A 70 -17.35 8.77 -0.98
C ALA A 70 -16.36 9.43 -1.96
N ALA A 71 -16.62 9.24 -3.25
CA ALA A 71 -15.87 9.91 -4.30
C ALA A 71 -15.94 11.43 -4.17
N VAL A 72 -14.82 12.08 -4.45
CA VAL A 72 -14.75 13.54 -4.44
C VAL A 72 -15.19 14.11 -5.79
N THR A 73 -15.74 15.31 -5.79
CA THR A 73 -16.18 16.02 -7.01
C THR A 73 -15.29 17.22 -7.32
N ASP A 74 -14.48 17.65 -6.37
CA ASP A 74 -13.55 18.78 -6.46
C ASP A 74 -12.11 18.29 -6.69
N GLY A 75 -11.54 18.49 -7.84
CA GLY A 75 -10.16 18.10 -8.14
C GLY A 75 -10.02 16.77 -8.89
N PRO A 76 -8.86 16.09 -8.75
CA PRO A 76 -8.64 14.76 -9.30
C PRO A 76 -9.47 13.73 -8.53
N THR A 77 -9.93 12.69 -9.22
CA THR A 77 -10.93 11.76 -8.66
C THR A 77 -10.42 10.34 -8.44
N ALA A 78 -9.38 9.90 -9.16
CA ALA A 78 -8.86 8.55 -8.96
C ALA A 78 -8.10 8.45 -7.63
N VAL A 79 -8.49 7.50 -6.77
CA VAL A 79 -7.74 7.18 -5.55
C VAL A 79 -6.71 6.12 -5.89
N LEU A 80 -5.45 6.51 -5.82
CA LEU A 80 -4.30 5.62 -5.92
C LEU A 80 -3.88 5.17 -4.52
N GLY A 81 -2.67 5.52 -4.08
CA GLY A 81 -2.15 5.12 -2.78
C GLY A 81 -3.08 5.42 -1.61
N VAL A 82 -3.22 4.46 -0.72
CA VAL A 82 -3.82 4.64 0.61
C VAL A 82 -2.88 4.12 1.69
N TYR A 83 -2.79 4.83 2.81
CA TYR A 83 -1.92 4.46 3.93
C TYR A 83 -2.58 4.74 5.28
N ALA A 84 -2.75 3.69 6.10
CA ALA A 84 -3.27 3.79 7.45
C ALA A 84 -2.12 4.09 8.44
N ASP A 85 -2.02 5.32 8.87
CA ASP A 85 -1.13 5.74 9.96
C ASP A 85 -1.87 5.62 11.29
N GLU A 86 -1.81 4.43 11.88
CA GLU A 86 -2.52 4.14 13.13
C GLU A 86 -1.98 4.94 14.31
N ALA A 87 -0.67 5.18 14.36
CA ALA A 87 -0.03 5.94 15.43
C ALA A 87 -0.60 7.36 15.53
N ASN A 88 -0.91 7.97 14.39
CA ASN A 88 -1.44 9.33 14.28
C ASN A 88 -2.95 9.35 13.97
N LYS A 89 -3.62 8.18 13.98
CA LYS A 89 -5.05 8.02 13.69
C LYS A 89 -5.46 8.71 12.38
N THR A 90 -4.66 8.52 11.35
CA THR A 90 -4.82 9.20 10.07
C THR A 90 -4.79 8.19 8.94
N LEU A 91 -5.78 8.26 8.05
CA LEU A 91 -5.70 7.64 6.73
C LEU A 91 -5.21 8.70 5.75
N TRP A 92 -4.13 8.42 5.05
CA TRP A 92 -3.65 9.22 3.94
C TRP A 92 -4.11 8.61 2.61
N ALA A 93 -4.43 9.44 1.63
CA ALA A 93 -4.85 9.01 0.30
C ALA A 93 -4.34 9.94 -0.79
N CYS A 94 -3.73 9.37 -1.83
CA CYS A 94 -3.35 10.02 -3.07
C CYS A 94 -4.54 10.13 -4.02
N TYR A 95 -4.80 11.34 -4.50
CA TYR A 95 -5.79 11.59 -5.55
C TYR A 95 -5.09 12.14 -6.77
N SER A 96 -5.25 11.46 -7.91
CA SER A 96 -4.63 11.85 -9.18
C SER A 96 -5.62 11.81 -10.34
N ASP A 97 -5.27 12.50 -11.41
CA ASP A 97 -6.08 12.55 -12.63
C ASP A 97 -5.45 11.65 -13.71
N LEU A 98 -6.15 10.57 -14.04
CA LEU A 98 -5.68 9.60 -15.04
C LEU A 98 -5.57 10.19 -16.45
N ALA A 99 -6.22 11.32 -16.74
CA ALA A 99 -6.08 12.03 -18.01
C ALA A 99 -4.63 12.44 -18.30
N MET A 100 -3.80 12.57 -17.25
CA MET A 100 -2.37 12.86 -17.40
C MET A 100 -1.64 11.77 -18.20
N PHE A 101 -1.94 10.50 -17.98
CA PHE A 101 -1.35 9.40 -18.76
C PHE A 101 -1.89 9.29 -20.19
N ALA A 102 -3.08 9.80 -20.43
CA ALA A 102 -3.65 9.87 -21.78
C ALA A 102 -3.09 11.05 -22.61
N GLY A 103 -2.17 11.86 -22.05
CA GLY A 103 -1.62 13.02 -22.71
C GLY A 103 -2.64 14.16 -22.92
N ALA A 104 -3.78 14.10 -22.23
CA ALA A 104 -4.87 15.07 -22.34
C ALA A 104 -4.73 16.26 -21.35
N GLY A 105 -3.55 16.39 -20.69
CA GLY A 105 -3.42 17.23 -19.53
C GLY A 105 -4.17 16.61 -18.34
N GLY A 106 -4.05 17.18 -17.16
CA GLY A 106 -4.74 16.66 -15.98
C GLY A 106 -4.74 17.69 -14.86
N LYS A 107 -5.63 17.49 -13.89
CA LYS A 107 -5.63 18.28 -12.67
C LYS A 107 -4.42 17.90 -11.82
N ALA A 108 -3.84 18.89 -11.13
CA ALA A 108 -2.78 18.65 -10.16
C ALA A 108 -3.23 17.63 -9.11
N ALA A 109 -2.34 16.70 -8.75
CA ALA A 109 -2.61 15.73 -7.71
C ALA A 109 -2.79 16.41 -6.35
N VAL A 110 -3.55 15.75 -5.47
CA VAL A 110 -3.72 16.18 -4.08
C VAL A 110 -3.49 15.00 -3.14
N LEU A 111 -2.89 15.27 -2.00
CA LEU A 111 -2.81 14.34 -0.88
C LEU A 111 -3.89 14.74 0.14
N ARG A 112 -4.77 13.80 0.48
CA ARG A 112 -5.80 14.02 1.49
C ARG A 112 -5.51 13.19 2.74
N SER A 113 -5.84 13.74 3.89
CA SER A 113 -5.85 12.99 5.13
C SER A 113 -7.25 12.96 5.72
N TYR A 114 -7.59 11.81 6.30
CA TYR A 114 -8.87 11.55 6.94
C TYR A 114 -8.65 11.04 8.36
N ASP A 115 -9.63 11.18 9.21
CA ASP A 115 -9.64 10.47 10.48
C ASP A 115 -9.80 8.96 10.23
N LEU A 116 -8.87 8.15 10.73
CA LEU A 116 -8.81 6.71 10.47
C LEU A 116 -10.02 5.94 11.05
N GLY A 117 -10.66 6.48 12.08
CA GLY A 117 -11.85 5.88 12.68
C GLY A 117 -13.14 6.23 11.93
N SER A 118 -13.38 7.54 11.76
CA SER A 118 -14.64 8.06 11.19
C SER A 118 -14.65 8.21 9.67
N GLY A 119 -13.50 8.36 9.03
CA GLY A 119 -13.41 8.71 7.60
C GLY A 119 -13.65 10.20 7.32
N GLU A 120 -13.74 11.05 8.35
CA GLU A 120 -13.91 12.49 8.17
C GLU A 120 -12.63 13.13 7.60
N LEU A 121 -12.81 14.00 6.60
CA LEU A 121 -11.69 14.72 5.98
C LEU A 121 -11.02 15.65 7.00
N LYS A 122 -9.70 15.50 7.18
CA LYS A 122 -8.86 16.39 8.02
C LYS A 122 -8.23 17.50 7.18
N THR A 123 -7.56 17.14 6.09
CA THR A 123 -6.76 18.08 5.30
C THR A 123 -6.73 17.68 3.83
N THR A 124 -6.68 18.68 2.95
CA THR A 124 -6.37 18.53 1.53
C THR A 124 -5.12 19.34 1.22
N VAL A 125 -4.07 18.68 0.72
CA VAL A 125 -2.79 19.27 0.39
C VAL A 125 -2.57 19.22 -1.12
N PRO A 126 -2.62 20.35 -1.83
CA PRO A 126 -2.25 20.39 -3.25
C PRO A 126 -0.77 20.03 -3.43
N LEU A 127 -0.46 19.19 -4.40
CA LEU A 127 0.91 18.75 -4.66
C LEU A 127 1.61 19.54 -5.78
N GLY A 128 0.89 20.42 -6.46
CA GLY A 128 1.41 21.27 -7.53
C GLY A 128 1.06 20.76 -8.94
N GLU A 129 1.22 21.65 -9.91
CA GLU A 129 0.94 21.32 -11.32
C GLU A 129 1.90 20.26 -11.85
N GLY A 130 1.39 19.37 -12.69
CA GLY A 130 2.18 18.31 -13.32
C GLY A 130 2.57 17.16 -12.38
N THR A 131 2.00 17.09 -11.16
CA THR A 131 2.23 15.99 -10.22
C THR A 131 1.23 14.86 -10.41
N PHE A 132 1.71 13.63 -10.16
CA PHE A 132 0.89 12.43 -10.10
C PHE A 132 1.23 11.65 -8.83
N CYS A 133 0.36 11.78 -7.81
CA CYS A 133 0.52 11.09 -6.52
C CYS A 133 0.16 9.63 -6.69
N ASN A 134 1.11 8.74 -6.42
CA ASN A 134 0.91 7.30 -6.54
C ASN A 134 0.80 6.64 -5.18
N ASP A 135 1.89 6.50 -4.43
CA ASP A 135 1.90 5.78 -3.16
C ASP A 135 2.34 6.66 -1.98
N ILE A 136 2.16 6.17 -0.75
CA ILE A 136 2.37 6.93 0.48
C ILE A 136 3.09 6.07 1.53
N ALA A 137 4.01 6.69 2.25
CA ALA A 137 4.52 6.16 3.51
C ALA A 137 4.58 7.27 4.56
N THR A 138 4.56 6.92 5.85
CA THR A 138 4.67 7.90 6.94
C THR A 138 5.81 7.56 7.88
N THR A 139 6.31 8.57 8.57
CA THR A 139 7.19 8.40 9.73
C THR A 139 6.37 8.47 11.02
N ALA A 140 6.96 7.99 12.13
CA ALA A 140 6.26 7.88 13.43
C ALA A 140 5.71 9.20 13.97
N ASP A 141 6.28 10.33 13.55
CA ASP A 141 5.80 11.68 13.90
C ASP A 141 4.59 12.15 13.08
N GLY A 142 4.11 11.32 12.12
CA GLY A 142 2.97 11.64 11.25
C GLY A 142 3.34 12.43 9.99
N THR A 143 4.64 12.62 9.70
CA THR A 143 5.07 13.18 8.42
C THR A 143 4.74 12.20 7.30
N ALA A 144 4.01 12.66 6.27
CA ALA A 144 3.69 11.86 5.10
C ALA A 144 4.68 12.12 3.96
N TYR A 145 5.03 11.04 3.26
CA TYR A 145 5.86 11.06 2.06
C TYR A 145 5.06 10.44 0.91
N ALA A 146 5.00 11.14 -0.21
CA ALA A 146 4.23 10.72 -1.37
C ALA A 146 5.12 10.55 -2.60
N ALA A 147 4.92 9.47 -3.35
CA ALA A 147 5.54 9.25 -4.64
C ALA A 147 4.88 10.14 -5.69
N ASP A 148 5.64 10.99 -6.37
CA ASP A 148 5.20 11.73 -7.55
C ASP A 148 5.80 11.06 -8.79
N THR A 149 4.99 10.22 -9.43
CA THR A 149 5.39 9.45 -10.61
C THR A 149 5.78 10.33 -11.78
N ALA A 150 5.03 11.40 -12.02
CA ALA A 150 5.27 12.31 -13.13
C ALA A 150 6.52 13.18 -12.92
N GLY A 151 6.75 13.61 -11.68
CA GLY A 151 7.89 14.43 -11.31
C GLY A 151 9.19 13.67 -11.06
N GLY A 152 9.15 12.36 -10.88
CA GLY A 152 10.31 11.55 -10.46
C GLY A 152 10.86 12.03 -9.12
N GLN A 153 9.99 12.25 -8.14
CA GLN A 153 10.35 12.83 -6.86
C GLN A 153 9.51 12.27 -5.70
N VAL A 154 10.05 12.38 -4.51
CA VAL A 154 9.33 12.17 -3.26
C VAL A 154 8.93 13.54 -2.73
N LEU A 155 7.64 13.72 -2.48
CA LEU A 155 7.07 14.89 -1.82
C LEU A 155 6.89 14.60 -0.33
N LYS A 156 6.99 15.64 0.51
CA LYS A 156 6.85 15.54 1.96
C LYS A 156 5.82 16.52 2.47
N VAL A 157 4.98 16.08 3.38
CA VAL A 157 3.98 16.88 4.09
C VAL A 157 4.18 16.68 5.59
N ALA A 158 4.61 17.71 6.29
CA ALA A 158 4.76 17.70 7.74
C ALA A 158 3.39 17.64 8.44
N PRO A 159 3.31 17.15 9.70
CA PRO A 159 2.08 17.15 10.46
C PRO A 159 1.41 18.52 10.51
N GLY A 160 0.14 18.59 10.13
CA GLY A 160 -0.63 19.85 10.10
C GLY A 160 -0.28 20.81 8.97
N ALA A 161 0.66 20.49 8.10
CA ALA A 161 0.97 21.33 6.93
C ALA A 161 -0.17 21.27 5.90
N THR A 162 -0.35 22.38 5.19
CA THR A 162 -1.31 22.51 4.08
C THR A 162 -0.60 22.61 2.73
N THR A 163 0.71 22.46 2.71
CA THR A 163 1.56 22.48 1.52
C THR A 163 2.55 21.33 1.56
N ALA A 164 2.88 20.81 0.39
CA ALA A 164 3.94 19.82 0.21
C ALA A 164 5.26 20.51 -0.16
N GLU A 165 6.38 19.89 0.18
CA GLU A 165 7.72 20.25 -0.27
C GLU A 165 8.38 19.07 -1.00
N THR A 166 9.27 19.33 -1.95
CA THR A 166 10.12 18.29 -2.53
C THR A 166 11.09 17.81 -1.47
N PHE A 167 10.96 16.54 -1.06
CA PHE A 167 11.90 15.90 -0.14
C PHE A 167 13.14 15.41 -0.87
N PHE A 168 12.94 14.71 -1.99
CA PHE A 168 14.04 14.18 -2.81
C PHE A 168 13.62 14.10 -4.28
N LYS A 169 14.52 14.47 -5.18
CA LYS A 169 14.32 14.37 -6.62
C LYS A 169 15.59 13.89 -7.30
N ASP A 170 15.46 12.88 -8.14
CA ASP A 170 16.56 12.35 -8.94
C ASP A 170 16.02 11.78 -10.27
N ALA A 171 16.80 11.91 -11.35
CA ALA A 171 16.43 11.37 -12.65
C ALA A 171 16.29 9.83 -12.65
N ALA A 172 16.98 9.13 -11.74
CA ALA A 172 16.84 7.68 -11.56
C ALA A 172 15.45 7.27 -11.08
N LEU A 173 14.69 8.18 -10.44
CA LEU A 173 13.34 7.95 -9.95
C LEU A 173 12.27 8.19 -11.04
N ALA A 174 12.63 8.12 -12.31
CA ALA A 174 11.63 8.15 -13.37
C ALA A 174 10.61 7.04 -13.16
N SER A 175 9.32 7.37 -13.31
CA SER A 175 8.19 6.46 -13.01
C SER A 175 8.17 5.94 -11.57
N LEU A 176 8.57 6.75 -10.59
CA LEU A 176 8.47 6.43 -9.18
C LEU A 176 7.03 6.00 -8.84
N ASP A 177 6.90 4.84 -8.18
CA ASP A 177 5.62 4.24 -7.87
C ASP A 177 5.52 3.94 -6.37
N GLY A 178 5.87 2.73 -5.94
CA GLY A 178 5.81 2.34 -4.55
C GLY A 178 6.93 2.94 -3.70
N LEU A 179 6.61 3.21 -2.43
CA LEU A 179 7.59 3.62 -1.43
C LEU A 179 7.26 3.05 -0.04
N SER A 180 8.29 2.67 0.71
CA SER A 180 8.13 2.14 2.07
C SER A 180 9.35 2.41 2.94
N PHE A 181 9.12 2.80 4.19
CA PHE A 181 10.21 2.91 5.16
C PHE A 181 10.61 1.55 5.70
N ALA A 182 11.91 1.29 5.72
CA ALA A 182 12.47 0.15 6.41
C ALA A 182 12.58 0.41 7.93
N PRO A 183 12.72 -0.64 8.76
CA PRO A 183 12.89 -0.48 10.21
C PRO A 183 14.09 0.37 10.62
N ASP A 184 15.12 0.46 9.78
CA ASP A 184 16.31 1.30 10.01
C ASP A 184 16.11 2.79 9.64
N GLY A 185 14.92 3.16 9.15
CA GLY A 185 14.57 4.49 8.73
C GLY A 185 14.97 4.86 7.30
N SER A 186 15.61 3.97 6.56
CA SER A 186 15.86 4.16 5.12
C SER A 186 14.53 4.09 4.34
N LEU A 187 14.43 4.87 3.27
CA LEU A 187 13.26 4.82 2.38
C LEU A 187 13.58 3.98 1.14
N TYR A 188 12.81 2.93 0.93
CA TYR A 188 12.88 2.12 -0.29
C TYR A 188 11.88 2.63 -1.31
N LEU A 189 12.28 2.61 -2.59
CA LEU A 189 11.61 3.24 -3.71
C LEU A 189 11.67 2.30 -4.91
N ASN A 190 10.61 2.20 -5.71
CA ASN A 190 10.66 1.50 -6.98
C ASN A 190 10.22 2.39 -8.14
N GLY A 191 10.57 1.99 -9.35
CA GLY A 191 10.11 2.62 -10.58
C GLY A 191 9.41 1.61 -11.46
N VAL A 192 8.08 1.77 -11.63
CA VAL A 192 7.22 0.79 -12.30
C VAL A 192 7.65 0.52 -13.76
N SER A 193 8.06 1.54 -14.49
CA SER A 193 8.52 1.37 -15.90
C SER A 193 10.01 1.08 -16.00
N THR A 194 10.82 1.44 -14.99
CA THR A 194 12.26 1.21 -15.00
C THR A 194 12.64 -0.17 -14.47
N ASN A 195 11.71 -0.86 -13.79
CA ASN A 195 11.93 -2.17 -13.17
C ASN A 195 13.11 -2.17 -12.17
N LYS A 196 13.22 -1.08 -11.40
CA LYS A 196 14.32 -0.87 -10.48
C LYS A 196 13.81 -0.73 -9.06
N LEU A 197 14.68 -1.08 -8.12
CA LEU A 197 14.49 -0.88 -6.69
C LEU A 197 15.66 -0.06 -6.14
N PHE A 198 15.34 0.93 -5.33
CA PHE A 198 16.32 1.84 -4.75
C PHE A 198 16.19 1.89 -3.23
N ARG A 199 17.30 2.23 -2.56
CA ARG A 199 17.34 2.63 -1.16
C ARG A 199 17.83 4.08 -1.06
N LEU A 200 17.02 4.94 -0.46
CA LEU A 200 17.40 6.30 -0.08
C LEU A 200 17.77 6.32 1.40
N ALA A 201 19.04 6.58 1.69
CA ALA A 201 19.48 6.77 3.07
C ALA A 201 18.86 8.06 3.63
N ILE A 202 18.44 8.01 4.90
CA ILE A 202 17.91 9.19 5.60
C ILE A 202 18.67 9.34 6.91
N ALA A 203 19.19 10.55 7.15
CA ALA A 203 19.85 10.91 8.39
C ALA A 203 19.31 12.24 8.90
N ASP A 204 18.92 12.31 10.16
CA ASP A 204 18.37 13.51 10.80
C ASP A 204 17.20 14.11 10.00
N GLY A 205 16.34 13.25 9.45
CA GLY A 205 15.17 13.64 8.65
C GLY A 205 15.51 14.27 7.28
N LYS A 206 16.76 14.13 6.82
CA LYS A 206 17.22 14.65 5.52
C LYS A 206 17.59 13.49 4.59
N PRO A 207 17.32 13.64 3.28
CA PRO A 207 17.71 12.65 2.29
C PRO A 207 19.25 12.66 2.11
N GLY A 208 19.81 11.46 2.01
CA GLY A 208 21.22 11.21 1.74
C GLY A 208 21.44 10.57 0.38
N THR A 209 22.23 9.51 0.35
CA THR A 209 22.57 8.81 -0.90
C THR A 209 21.40 7.93 -1.38
N LEU A 210 21.06 8.06 -2.65
CA LEU A 210 20.21 7.12 -3.39
C LEU A 210 21.10 6.00 -3.95
N THR A 211 20.77 4.76 -3.63
CA THR A 211 21.48 3.57 -4.10
C THR A 211 20.54 2.69 -4.90
N GLU A 212 20.85 2.40 -6.16
CA GLU A 212 20.18 1.34 -6.93
C GLU A 212 20.61 -0.02 -6.40
N LEU A 213 19.65 -0.89 -6.07
CA LEU A 213 19.90 -2.19 -5.48
C LEU A 213 20.21 -3.25 -6.53
N LYS A 214 21.10 -4.19 -6.20
CA LYS A 214 21.42 -5.36 -7.01
C LYS A 214 20.38 -6.44 -6.74
N LEU A 215 19.55 -6.72 -7.71
CA LEU A 215 18.48 -7.70 -7.59
C LEU A 215 18.98 -9.11 -7.91
N SER A 216 18.59 -10.11 -7.13
CA SER A 216 18.92 -11.53 -7.39
C SER A 216 18.21 -12.08 -8.63
N GLN A 217 17.15 -11.44 -9.08
CA GLN A 217 16.40 -11.71 -10.32
C GLN A 217 15.76 -10.42 -10.82
N GLU A 218 15.40 -10.38 -12.11
CA GLU A 218 14.67 -9.25 -12.68
C GLU A 218 13.26 -9.16 -12.09
N ILE A 219 12.80 -7.94 -11.82
CA ILE A 219 11.42 -7.61 -11.50
C ILE A 219 10.78 -6.92 -12.72
N LYS A 220 9.46 -7.01 -12.83
CA LYS A 220 8.74 -6.42 -13.96
C LYS A 220 7.47 -5.71 -13.52
N GLY A 221 7.44 -4.40 -13.76
CA GLY A 221 6.33 -3.57 -13.29
C GLY A 221 6.16 -3.64 -11.77
N PRO A 222 7.24 -3.34 -10.97
CA PRO A 222 7.08 -3.24 -9.53
C PRO A 222 6.12 -2.11 -9.21
N ASP A 223 5.16 -2.38 -8.32
CA ASP A 223 4.04 -1.51 -7.98
C ASP A 223 4.05 -1.25 -6.46
N GLY A 224 2.93 -1.25 -5.78
CA GLY A 224 2.86 -1.01 -4.35
C GLY A 224 3.68 -2.00 -3.52
N MET A 225 4.37 -1.49 -2.51
CA MET A 225 5.23 -2.29 -1.63
C MET A 225 5.14 -1.84 -0.18
N ARG A 226 5.33 -2.79 0.77
CA ARG A 226 5.31 -2.52 2.21
C ARG A 226 6.32 -3.39 2.95
N PHE A 227 7.05 -2.78 3.89
CA PHE A 227 7.78 -3.55 4.88
C PHE A 227 6.80 -4.20 5.87
N GLY A 228 6.99 -5.49 6.12
CA GLY A 228 6.37 -6.16 7.23
C GLY A 228 7.10 -5.91 8.55
N ASP A 229 6.46 -6.28 9.65
CA ASP A 229 7.03 -6.27 11.00
C ASP A 229 8.22 -7.25 11.17
N ASP A 230 8.37 -8.17 10.23
CA ASP A 230 9.50 -9.10 10.10
C ASP A 230 10.72 -8.50 9.38
N GLY A 231 10.65 -7.24 8.94
CA GLY A 231 11.72 -6.56 8.20
C GLY A 231 11.86 -7.01 6.74
N VAL A 232 10.93 -7.80 6.23
CA VAL A 232 10.86 -8.22 4.83
C VAL A 232 10.07 -7.18 4.04
N LEU A 233 10.56 -6.78 2.88
CA LEU A 233 9.80 -5.95 1.95
C LEU A 233 8.94 -6.84 1.07
N TYR A 234 7.64 -6.64 1.12
CA TYR A 234 6.69 -7.29 0.21
C TYR A 234 6.36 -6.36 -0.94
N LEU A 235 6.36 -6.88 -2.15
CA LEU A 235 6.21 -6.13 -3.39
C LEU A 235 5.14 -6.78 -4.28
N ALA A 236 4.18 -6.00 -4.77
CA ALA A 236 3.34 -6.41 -5.88
C ALA A 236 4.12 -6.21 -7.19
N GLU A 237 4.25 -7.26 -7.97
CA GLU A 237 4.91 -7.22 -9.27
C GLU A 237 3.86 -7.35 -10.37
N ASN A 238 3.35 -6.22 -10.82
CA ASN A 238 2.25 -6.10 -11.76
C ASN A 238 2.52 -6.84 -13.08
N GLY A 239 3.70 -6.60 -13.67
CA GLY A 239 4.06 -7.14 -14.99
C GLY A 239 4.30 -8.66 -15.02
N ASN A 240 4.61 -9.30 -13.89
CA ASN A 240 4.78 -10.74 -13.76
C ASN A 240 3.59 -11.42 -13.07
N ALA A 241 2.57 -10.65 -12.69
CA ALA A 241 1.35 -11.13 -12.01
C ALA A 241 1.68 -11.95 -10.74
N GLN A 242 2.56 -11.42 -9.90
CA GLN A 242 3.05 -12.09 -8.70
C GLN A 242 3.27 -11.14 -7.53
N VAL A 243 3.54 -11.69 -6.37
CA VAL A 243 4.01 -10.94 -5.20
C VAL A 243 5.29 -11.56 -4.68
N ASP A 244 6.20 -10.70 -4.25
CA ASP A 244 7.54 -11.05 -3.84
C ASP A 244 7.77 -10.70 -2.37
N ALA A 245 8.60 -11.52 -1.71
CA ALA A 245 9.24 -11.21 -0.45
C ALA A 245 10.72 -10.90 -0.73
N ILE A 246 11.19 -9.75 -0.29
CA ILE A 246 12.53 -9.24 -0.58
C ILE A 246 13.28 -9.01 0.71
N THR A 247 14.47 -9.61 0.82
CA THR A 247 15.40 -9.42 1.92
C THR A 247 16.68 -8.77 1.42
N PHE A 248 17.38 -8.08 2.32
CA PHE A 248 18.53 -7.26 1.95
C PHE A 248 19.80 -7.65 2.71
N GLU A 249 20.92 -7.67 1.99
CA GLU A 249 22.26 -7.74 2.55
C GLU A 249 23.11 -6.64 1.88
N GLY A 250 23.36 -5.56 2.60
CA GLY A 250 23.98 -4.36 2.05
C GLY A 250 23.14 -3.78 0.90
N ASP A 251 23.71 -3.73 -0.31
CA ASP A 251 23.05 -3.24 -1.52
C ASP A 251 22.48 -4.37 -2.40
N THR A 252 22.45 -5.59 -1.89
CA THR A 252 21.91 -6.76 -2.60
C THR A 252 20.51 -7.08 -2.07
N ALA A 253 19.56 -7.22 -2.99
CA ALA A 253 18.18 -7.61 -2.74
C ALA A 253 17.95 -9.04 -3.21
N THR A 254 17.64 -9.95 -2.28
CA THR A 254 17.25 -11.33 -2.59
C THR A 254 15.74 -11.42 -2.67
N ILE A 255 15.23 -11.83 -3.83
CA ILE A 255 13.81 -11.87 -4.16
C ILE A 255 13.34 -13.32 -4.13
N LYS A 256 12.23 -13.56 -3.43
CA LYS A 256 11.51 -14.84 -3.40
C LYS A 256 10.06 -14.60 -3.77
N VAL A 257 9.56 -15.25 -4.83
CA VAL A 257 8.13 -15.22 -5.16
C VAL A 257 7.37 -15.95 -4.05
N VAL A 258 6.41 -15.28 -3.42
CA VAL A 258 5.58 -15.84 -2.34
C VAL A 258 4.13 -16.05 -2.75
N GLY A 259 3.68 -15.44 -3.86
CA GLY A 259 2.36 -15.65 -4.43
C GLY A 259 2.34 -15.42 -5.93
N LYS A 260 1.68 -16.34 -6.64
CA LYS A 260 1.43 -16.24 -8.09
C LYS A 260 0.19 -17.07 -8.41
N ASP A 261 -0.95 -16.43 -8.45
CA ASP A 261 -2.25 -17.12 -8.57
C ASP A 261 -3.07 -16.63 -9.78
N GLY A 262 -2.37 -16.25 -10.85
CA GLY A 262 -3.02 -15.82 -12.10
C GLY A 262 -3.74 -14.47 -12.02
N TRP A 263 -3.31 -13.60 -11.10
CA TRP A 263 -3.86 -12.25 -10.97
C TRP A 263 -3.67 -11.42 -12.23
N ASP A 264 -4.62 -10.56 -12.51
CA ASP A 264 -4.52 -9.53 -13.54
C ASP A 264 -4.12 -8.22 -12.86
N SER A 265 -2.83 -7.89 -12.99
CA SER A 265 -2.26 -6.66 -12.44
C SER A 265 -2.41 -6.56 -10.91
N PRO A 266 -1.66 -7.36 -10.12
CA PRO A 266 -1.54 -7.10 -8.68
C PRO A 266 -0.82 -5.77 -8.47
N THR A 267 -1.42 -4.86 -7.68
CA THR A 267 -0.94 -3.48 -7.53
C THR A 267 -0.48 -3.14 -6.14
N ALA A 268 -1.01 -3.77 -5.10
CA ALA A 268 -0.60 -3.45 -3.74
C ALA A 268 -0.64 -4.65 -2.81
N VAL A 269 0.13 -4.53 -1.74
CA VAL A 269 0.24 -5.53 -0.67
C VAL A 269 0.17 -4.88 0.71
N THR A 270 -0.38 -5.63 1.68
CA THR A 270 -0.29 -5.31 3.10
C THR A 270 -0.22 -6.59 3.92
N LYS A 271 0.54 -6.58 5.03
CA LYS A 271 0.74 -7.75 5.88
C LYS A 271 -0.04 -7.62 7.18
N ILE A 272 -0.80 -8.66 7.53
CA ILE A 272 -1.52 -8.77 8.80
C ILE A 272 -1.14 -10.12 9.43
N GLY A 273 -0.36 -10.10 10.50
CA GLY A 273 0.16 -11.31 11.12
C GLY A 273 0.98 -12.14 10.13
N SER A 274 0.60 -13.39 9.89
CA SER A 274 1.25 -14.30 8.93
C SER A 274 0.60 -14.28 7.53
N THR A 275 -0.36 -13.41 7.28
CA THR A 275 -1.07 -13.31 6.01
C THR A 275 -0.65 -12.06 5.26
N LEU A 276 -0.20 -12.22 4.03
CA LEU A 276 -0.02 -11.12 3.08
C LEU A 276 -1.31 -10.96 2.28
N TRP A 277 -1.87 -9.76 2.28
CA TRP A 277 -3.03 -9.43 1.47
C TRP A 277 -2.58 -8.73 0.20
N VAL A 278 -3.20 -9.11 -0.92
CA VAL A 278 -2.89 -8.61 -2.26
C VAL A 278 -4.16 -8.13 -2.93
N VAL A 279 -4.12 -7.00 -3.59
CA VAL A 279 -5.21 -6.52 -4.44
C VAL A 279 -4.82 -6.58 -5.90
N GLU A 280 -5.76 -6.96 -6.77
CA GLU A 280 -5.59 -6.93 -8.23
C GLU A 280 -6.44 -5.84 -8.87
N ALA A 281 -5.85 -5.05 -9.74
CA ALA A 281 -6.53 -3.92 -10.39
C ALA A 281 -7.27 -4.30 -11.68
N LYS A 282 -6.94 -5.43 -12.30
CA LYS A 282 -7.50 -5.87 -13.60
C LYS A 282 -7.36 -4.83 -14.71
N PHE A 283 -6.17 -4.23 -14.80
CA PHE A 283 -5.90 -3.16 -15.77
C PHE A 283 -6.13 -3.59 -17.22
N SER A 284 -5.99 -4.88 -17.52
CA SER A 284 -6.28 -5.42 -18.87
C SER A 284 -7.75 -5.18 -19.30
N LYS A 285 -8.65 -4.96 -18.34
CA LYS A 285 -10.08 -4.73 -18.56
C LYS A 285 -10.50 -3.25 -18.47
N MET A 286 -9.60 -2.38 -17.99
CA MET A 286 -9.90 -0.97 -17.79
C MET A 286 -10.12 -0.26 -19.12
N GLY A 287 -11.24 0.46 -19.25
CA GLY A 287 -11.60 1.17 -20.48
C GLY A 287 -12.09 0.26 -21.63
N GLY A 288 -12.07 -1.06 -21.45
CA GLY A 288 -12.59 -2.03 -22.39
C GLY A 288 -14.12 -2.20 -22.32
N SER A 289 -14.68 -2.97 -23.25
CA SER A 289 -16.09 -3.33 -23.28
C SER A 289 -16.43 -4.60 -22.48
N GLU A 290 -15.40 -5.34 -22.03
CA GLU A 290 -15.59 -6.55 -21.25
C GLU A 290 -15.93 -6.21 -19.79
N ASP A 291 -16.86 -6.99 -19.21
CA ASP A 291 -17.16 -6.88 -17.78
C ASP A 291 -15.95 -7.39 -16.97
N PRO A 292 -15.29 -6.58 -16.14
CA PRO A 292 -14.17 -7.02 -15.32
C PRO A 292 -14.61 -8.00 -14.20
N GLY A 293 -15.91 -8.15 -13.97
CA GLY A 293 -16.44 -8.89 -12.83
C GLY A 293 -16.15 -8.22 -11.49
N SER A 294 -16.27 -8.98 -10.40
CA SER A 294 -15.98 -8.50 -9.05
C SER A 294 -14.47 -8.39 -8.80
N PHE A 295 -14.09 -7.46 -7.93
CA PHE A 295 -12.72 -7.26 -7.49
C PHE A 295 -12.51 -7.82 -6.08
N TYR A 296 -11.30 -8.26 -5.76
CA TYR A 296 -11.00 -8.91 -4.49
C TYR A 296 -9.64 -8.49 -3.93
N ALA A 297 -9.55 -8.51 -2.60
CA ALA A 297 -8.29 -8.67 -1.90
C ALA A 297 -8.10 -10.16 -1.60
N TYR A 298 -6.92 -10.69 -1.92
CA TYR A 298 -6.58 -12.11 -1.80
C TYR A 298 -5.59 -12.33 -0.67
N PRO A 299 -5.83 -13.31 0.22
CA PRO A 299 -4.85 -13.69 1.22
C PRO A 299 -3.80 -14.62 0.62
N VAL A 300 -2.55 -14.37 0.95
CA VAL A 300 -1.40 -15.24 0.68
C VAL A 300 -0.80 -15.64 2.02
N ALA A 301 -0.79 -16.95 2.32
CA ALA A 301 -0.18 -17.45 3.54
C ALA A 301 1.35 -17.40 3.41
N LEU A 302 2.00 -16.69 4.31
CA LEU A 302 3.46 -16.66 4.41
C LEU A 302 3.93 -17.90 5.17
N GLN A 303 4.86 -18.66 4.56
CA GLN A 303 5.45 -19.89 5.12
C GLN A 303 6.80 -19.60 5.76
#